data_53a9036bd0f1cbc0f8e2d5b442337de9
#
_entry.id   53a9036bd0f1cbc0f8e2d5b442337de9
#
_cell.length_a   1.000
_cell.length_b   1.000
_cell.length_c   1.000
_cell.angle_alpha   90.00
_cell.angle_beta   90.00
_cell.angle_gamma   90.00
#
_symmetry.space_group_name_H-M   'P 1'
#
loop_
_entity.id
_entity.type
_entity.pdbx_description
1 polymer ?
#
loop_
_entity_poly.entity_id
_entity_poly.type
_entity_poly.pdbx_seq_one_letter_code
_entity_poly.pdbx_strand_id
1 'polypeptide(L)'
;MIPNTYSNYADIAFETVLNGLTERMEKESGYKLNPSYTYARIYKKGDVLHRHFDRDACEISATMHIGDDGTKWPIYLDPTGKKGQAGIPVNMKPGDMLIYHGKHWREAFTGEDYCQIFLHWNQDSKKKVVTGKDNPAKGGKHTKFDGRPFLGLPAYYKGFTLPKN
;
A
#
# COMPACT_ATOMS: atom_id res chain seq x y z
N MET A 1 -8.15 -4.79 -10.52
CA MET A 1 -6.78 -5.39 -10.56
C MET A 1 -6.27 -5.25 -11.98
N ILE A 2 -4.99 -4.99 -12.15
CA ILE A 2 -4.34 -4.96 -13.46
C ILE A 2 -4.12 -6.42 -13.88
N PRO A 3 -4.67 -6.89 -15.00
CA PRO A 3 -4.56 -8.28 -15.39
C PRO A 3 -3.13 -8.62 -15.84
N ASN A 4 -2.76 -9.89 -15.68
CA ASN A 4 -1.47 -10.44 -16.16
C ASN A 4 -0.22 -9.72 -15.67
N THR A 5 -0.28 -9.09 -14.51
CA THR A 5 0.83 -8.40 -13.85
C THR A 5 1.26 -9.19 -12.63
N TYR A 6 2.56 -9.46 -12.51
CA TYR A 6 3.08 -10.14 -11.33
C TYR A 6 2.82 -9.30 -10.08
N SER A 7 2.30 -9.94 -9.06
CA SER A 7 2.07 -9.28 -7.78
C SER A 7 2.17 -10.28 -6.62
N ASN A 8 2.65 -9.80 -5.49
CA ASN A 8 2.79 -10.60 -4.28
C ASN A 8 2.36 -9.81 -3.05
N TYR A 9 1.56 -10.45 -2.21
CA TYR A 9 1.13 -9.90 -0.92
C TYR A 9 1.95 -10.51 0.20
N ALA A 10 2.32 -9.68 1.18
CA ALA A 10 2.92 -10.10 2.43
C ALA A 10 4.15 -11.01 2.24
N ASP A 11 5.01 -10.64 1.30
CA ASP A 11 6.30 -11.30 1.12
C ASP A 11 7.20 -11.05 2.34
N ILE A 12 7.84 -12.09 2.86
CA ILE A 12 8.66 -12.02 4.08
C ILE A 12 9.75 -10.95 3.99
N ALA A 13 10.41 -10.81 2.84
CA ALA A 13 11.44 -9.80 2.67
C ALA A 13 10.85 -8.39 2.79
N PHE A 14 9.72 -8.14 2.15
CA PHE A 14 9.07 -6.83 2.18
C PHE A 14 8.39 -6.53 3.52
N GLU A 15 7.85 -7.54 4.21
CA GLU A 15 7.36 -7.39 5.59
C GLU A 15 8.51 -7.03 6.55
N THR A 16 9.70 -7.56 6.33
CA THR A 16 10.90 -7.18 7.10
C THR A 16 11.27 -5.71 6.85
N VAL A 17 11.19 -5.25 5.60
CA VAL A 17 11.39 -3.84 5.24
C VAL A 17 10.31 -2.97 5.90
N LEU A 18 9.03 -3.37 5.83
CA LEU A 18 7.92 -2.67 6.48
C LEU A 18 8.17 -2.45 7.96
N ASN A 19 8.53 -3.52 8.67
CA ASN A 19 8.85 -3.45 10.10
C ASN A 19 10.06 -2.55 10.38
N GLY A 20 11.13 -2.68 9.61
CA GLY A 20 12.34 -1.88 9.77
C GLY A 20 12.13 -0.39 9.50
N LEU A 21 11.15 -0.03 8.67
CA LEU A 21 10.82 1.36 8.36
C LEU A 21 9.80 1.98 9.31
N THR A 22 9.17 1.21 10.20
CA THR A 22 8.06 1.70 11.03
C THR A 22 8.48 2.91 11.88
N GLU A 23 9.61 2.86 12.57
CA GLU A 23 10.10 3.99 13.38
C GLU A 23 10.34 5.25 12.54
N ARG A 24 10.90 5.09 11.34
CA ARG A 24 11.08 6.21 10.40
C ARG A 24 9.74 6.76 9.95
N MET A 25 8.78 5.92 9.64
CA MET A 25 7.43 6.32 9.24
C MET A 25 6.69 7.04 10.38
N GLU A 26 6.85 6.60 11.62
CA GLU A 26 6.32 7.29 12.79
C GLU A 26 6.86 8.72 12.91
N LYS A 27 8.17 8.87 12.72
CA LYS A 27 8.83 10.18 12.74
C LYS A 27 8.33 11.12 11.66
N GLU A 28 8.20 10.62 10.42
CA GLU A 28 7.79 11.44 9.26
C GLU A 28 6.29 11.75 9.27
N SER A 29 5.45 10.82 9.73
CA SER A 29 4.01 11.00 9.77
C SER A 29 3.50 11.70 11.04
N GLY A 30 4.28 11.66 12.13
CA GLY A 30 3.87 12.16 13.44
C GLY A 30 2.89 11.25 14.19
N TYR A 31 2.65 10.03 13.69
CA TYR A 31 1.73 9.06 14.31
C TYR A 31 2.49 7.86 14.85
N LYS A 32 1.96 7.24 15.91
CA LYS A 32 2.35 5.89 16.29
C LYS A 32 1.68 4.89 15.34
N LEU A 33 2.47 3.96 14.80
CA LEU A 33 2.05 3.11 13.69
C LEU A 33 2.17 1.62 14.03
N ASN A 34 1.20 0.87 13.55
CA ASN A 34 1.26 -0.58 13.50
C ASN A 34 1.43 -1.04 12.06
N PRO A 35 2.46 -1.82 11.72
CA PRO A 35 2.61 -2.41 10.40
C PRO A 35 1.36 -3.20 10.03
N SER A 36 0.88 -3.06 8.81
CA SER A 36 -0.29 -3.79 8.31
C SER A 36 0.13 -4.89 7.35
N TYR A 37 0.55 -4.54 6.16
CA TYR A 37 1.04 -5.49 5.16
C TYR A 37 1.77 -4.78 4.04
N THR A 38 2.44 -5.56 3.21
CA THR A 38 3.05 -5.11 1.97
C THR A 38 2.36 -5.71 0.74
N TYR A 39 2.49 -5.01 -0.37
CA TYR A 39 2.06 -5.48 -1.67
C TYR A 39 3.09 -5.09 -2.73
N ALA A 40 3.71 -6.06 -3.34
CA ALA A 40 4.66 -5.85 -4.43
C ALA A 40 4.01 -6.04 -5.79
N ARG A 41 4.45 -5.28 -6.77
CA ARG A 41 4.01 -5.43 -8.15
C ARG A 41 5.11 -5.08 -9.14
N ILE A 42 5.17 -5.87 -10.22
CA ILE A 42 5.97 -5.54 -11.40
C ILE A 42 4.98 -5.15 -12.49
N TYR A 43 5.02 -3.87 -12.86
CA TYR A 43 4.22 -3.34 -13.96
C TYR A 43 4.95 -3.55 -15.28
N LYS A 44 4.18 -3.70 -16.34
CA LYS A 44 4.64 -3.88 -17.71
C LYS A 44 3.98 -2.88 -18.64
N LYS A 45 4.45 -2.82 -19.84
CA LYS A 45 3.95 -1.91 -20.88
C LYS A 45 2.44 -1.96 -21.04
N GLY A 46 1.83 -0.79 -21.00
CA GLY A 46 0.39 -0.60 -21.09
C GLY A 46 -0.35 -0.67 -19.76
N ASP A 47 0.28 -1.08 -18.68
CA ASP A 47 -0.37 -1.10 -17.37
C ASP A 47 -0.73 0.31 -16.90
N VAL A 48 -1.89 0.44 -16.30
CA VAL A 48 -2.43 1.69 -15.75
C VAL A 48 -2.77 1.50 -14.29
N LEU A 49 -2.28 2.37 -13.42
CA LEU A 49 -2.78 2.46 -12.06
C LEU A 49 -3.90 3.49 -12.01
N HIS A 50 -5.14 3.01 -12.07
CA HIS A 50 -6.30 3.90 -12.06
C HIS A 50 -6.37 4.75 -10.80
N ARG A 51 -6.91 5.96 -10.94
CA ARG A 51 -7.09 6.90 -9.83
C ARG A 51 -7.99 6.31 -8.75
N HIS A 52 -7.46 6.18 -7.55
CA HIS A 52 -8.16 5.59 -6.41
C HIS A 52 -7.66 6.15 -5.08
N PHE A 53 -8.36 5.86 -4.02
CA PHE A 53 -7.85 5.88 -2.65
C PHE A 53 -7.45 4.47 -2.24
N ASP A 54 -6.44 4.37 -1.40
CA ASP A 54 -6.19 3.13 -0.69
C ASP A 54 -7.36 2.80 0.25
N ARG A 55 -7.42 1.54 0.66
CA ARG A 55 -8.45 1.07 1.58
C ARG A 55 -8.22 1.64 2.98
N ASP A 56 -9.26 1.65 3.80
CA ASP A 56 -9.20 2.13 5.18
C ASP A 56 -8.17 1.37 6.04
N ALA A 57 -7.85 0.11 5.68
CA ALA A 57 -6.77 -0.67 6.29
C ALA A 57 -5.35 -0.15 5.95
N CYS A 58 -5.24 0.88 5.13
CA CYS A 58 -4.01 1.51 4.68
C CYS A 58 -4.03 2.99 5.08
N GLU A 59 -4.19 3.29 6.37
CA GLU A 59 -4.33 4.67 6.85
C GLU A 59 -3.12 5.54 6.52
N ILE A 60 -1.94 4.96 6.66
CA ILE A 60 -0.68 5.58 6.26
C ILE A 60 -0.04 4.64 5.25
N SER A 61 0.14 5.15 4.05
CA SER A 61 0.71 4.39 2.94
C SER A 61 2.00 5.00 2.45
N ALA A 62 2.89 4.16 2.02
CA ALA A 62 4.04 4.56 1.24
C ALA A 62 4.18 3.66 0.01
N THR A 63 4.73 4.21 -1.05
CA THR A 63 5.20 3.44 -2.18
C THR A 63 6.71 3.56 -2.29
N MET A 64 7.39 2.43 -2.46
CA MET A 64 8.83 2.38 -2.66
C MET A 64 9.11 1.90 -4.08
N HIS A 65 9.90 2.67 -4.80
CA HIS A 65 10.39 2.28 -6.12
C HIS A 65 11.60 1.37 -5.96
N ILE A 66 11.53 0.16 -6.50
CA ILE A 66 12.59 -0.85 -6.38
C ILE A 66 13.51 -0.84 -7.58
N GLY A 67 12.94 -0.72 -8.78
CA GLY A 67 13.71 -0.70 -10.01
C GLY A 67 12.83 -0.52 -11.24
N ASP A 68 13.44 -0.14 -12.34
CA ASP A 68 12.81 0.04 -13.64
C ASP A 68 13.81 -0.17 -14.77
N ASP A 69 13.32 -0.11 -15.98
CA ASP A 69 14.10 -0.16 -17.22
C ASP A 69 14.67 1.22 -17.67
N GLY A 70 14.61 2.24 -16.81
CA GLY A 70 15.01 3.62 -17.10
C GLY A 70 13.87 4.50 -17.64
N THR A 71 12.69 3.93 -17.89
CA THR A 71 11.53 4.68 -18.37
C THR A 71 10.90 5.48 -17.24
N LYS A 72 10.79 6.79 -17.40
CA LYS A 72 10.12 7.66 -16.43
C LYS A 72 8.64 7.35 -16.36
N TRP A 73 8.15 7.10 -15.15
CA TRP A 73 6.74 6.82 -14.90
C TRP A 73 6.24 7.50 -13.62
N PRO A 74 5.86 8.77 -13.70
CA PRO A 74 5.45 9.52 -12.51
C PRO A 74 4.21 8.91 -11.85
N ILE A 75 4.18 8.95 -10.52
CA ILE A 75 2.95 8.78 -9.77
C ILE A 75 2.30 10.15 -9.56
N TYR A 76 1.00 10.25 -9.83
CA TYR A 76 0.24 11.46 -9.60
C TYR A 76 -0.47 11.40 -8.25
N LEU A 77 -0.39 12.47 -7.48
CA LEU A 77 -1.04 12.61 -6.19
C LEU A 77 -2.08 13.72 -6.22
N ASP A 78 -3.23 13.46 -5.65
CA ASP A 78 -4.27 14.46 -5.39
C ASP A 78 -4.65 14.43 -3.91
N PRO A 79 -3.99 15.26 -3.09
CA PRO A 79 -4.29 15.33 -1.67
C PRO A 79 -5.64 15.97 -1.36
N THR A 80 -6.23 16.69 -2.33
CA THR A 80 -7.50 17.41 -2.12
C THR A 80 -8.72 16.50 -2.24
N GLY A 81 -8.61 15.41 -2.98
CA GLY A 81 -9.71 14.51 -3.29
C GLY A 81 -10.81 15.12 -4.16
N LYS A 82 -10.68 16.37 -4.61
CA LYS A 82 -11.68 17.07 -5.42
C LYS A 82 -11.76 16.47 -6.83
N LYS A 83 -12.97 16.44 -7.39
CA LYS A 83 -13.17 15.97 -8.77
C LYS A 83 -12.48 16.91 -9.77
N GLY A 84 -11.82 16.34 -10.76
CA GLY A 84 -11.23 17.10 -11.87
C GLY A 84 -9.85 17.71 -11.61
N GLN A 85 -9.22 17.42 -10.48
CA GLN A 85 -7.84 17.87 -10.23
C GLN A 85 -6.84 17.10 -11.09
N ALA A 86 -5.89 17.82 -11.67
CA ALA A 86 -4.84 17.23 -12.51
C ALA A 86 -3.85 16.38 -11.72
N GLY A 87 -3.74 16.58 -10.41
CA GLY A 87 -2.76 15.92 -9.56
C GLY A 87 -1.35 16.50 -9.70
N ILE A 88 -0.50 16.11 -8.77
CA ILE A 88 0.90 16.52 -8.69
C ILE A 88 1.75 15.33 -9.15
N PRO A 89 2.48 15.40 -10.26
CA PRO A 89 3.36 14.33 -10.69
C PRO A 89 4.60 14.26 -9.80
N VAL A 90 4.93 13.05 -9.35
CA VAL A 90 6.15 12.78 -8.59
C VAL A 90 6.95 11.71 -9.33
N ASN A 91 8.17 12.06 -9.74
CA ASN A 91 9.12 11.11 -10.29
C ASN A 91 9.93 10.49 -9.16
N MET A 92 10.08 9.20 -9.20
CA MET A 92 10.84 8.44 -8.22
C MET A 92 12.02 7.74 -8.91
N LYS A 93 13.11 7.58 -8.17
CA LYS A 93 14.27 6.76 -8.55
C LYS A 93 14.28 5.48 -7.74
N PRO A 94 14.94 4.41 -8.19
CA PRO A 94 15.15 3.24 -7.37
C PRO A 94 15.71 3.58 -5.98
N GLY A 95 15.04 3.09 -4.94
CA GLY A 95 15.33 3.40 -3.53
C GLY A 95 14.52 4.56 -2.94
N ASP A 96 13.86 5.37 -3.75
CA ASP A 96 12.97 6.42 -3.25
C ASP A 96 11.71 5.80 -2.63
N MET A 97 11.27 6.41 -1.53
CA MET A 97 10.00 6.10 -0.88
C MET A 97 9.15 7.35 -0.77
N LEU A 98 7.93 7.28 -1.28
CA LEU A 98 6.94 8.35 -1.23
C LEU A 98 5.85 8.02 -0.22
N ILE A 99 5.71 8.86 0.80
CA ILE A 99 4.62 8.78 1.78
C ILE A 99 3.48 9.66 1.28
N TYR A 100 2.27 9.14 1.26
CA TYR A 100 1.12 9.89 0.76
C TYR A 100 -0.17 9.58 1.51
N HIS A 101 -1.05 10.54 1.41
CA HIS A 101 -2.45 10.41 1.80
C HIS A 101 -3.30 11.06 0.70
N GLY A 102 -4.38 10.39 0.29
CA GLY A 102 -5.25 10.89 -0.76
C GLY A 102 -5.29 10.00 -2.00
N LYS A 103 -5.86 10.54 -3.08
CA LYS A 103 -5.94 9.84 -4.36
C LYS A 103 -4.61 9.82 -5.07
N HIS A 104 -4.30 8.69 -5.65
CA HIS A 104 -3.11 8.53 -6.47
C HIS A 104 -3.41 7.67 -7.71
N TRP A 105 -2.57 7.81 -8.73
CA TRP A 105 -2.68 7.07 -10.00
C TRP A 105 -1.41 7.17 -10.81
N ARG A 106 -1.32 6.37 -11.86
CA ARG A 106 -0.31 6.45 -12.91
C ARG A 106 -0.97 6.27 -14.27
N GLU A 107 -0.52 7.03 -15.25
CA GLU A 107 -0.90 6.87 -16.65
C GLU A 107 -0.40 5.52 -17.21
N ALA A 108 -0.70 5.22 -18.47
CA ALA A 108 -0.21 4.01 -19.11
C ALA A 108 1.32 3.96 -19.12
N PHE A 109 1.87 2.85 -18.62
CA PHE A 109 3.31 2.63 -18.63
C PHE A 109 3.82 2.39 -20.05
N THR A 110 4.87 3.06 -20.44
CA THR A 110 5.45 2.97 -21.78
C THR A 110 6.73 2.14 -21.86
N GLY A 111 7.34 1.85 -20.72
CA GLY A 111 8.50 0.96 -20.59
C GLY A 111 8.14 -0.52 -20.51
N GLU A 112 9.13 -1.36 -20.26
CA GLU A 112 8.94 -2.80 -20.19
C GLU A 112 8.64 -3.28 -18.77
N ASP A 113 9.44 -2.83 -17.78
CA ASP A 113 9.34 -3.26 -16.39
C ASP A 113 9.48 -2.11 -15.39
N TYR A 114 8.59 -2.08 -14.38
CA TYR A 114 8.66 -1.17 -13.25
C TYR A 114 8.27 -1.90 -11.97
N CYS A 115 9.21 -2.06 -11.05
CA CYS A 115 9.01 -2.75 -9.79
C CYS A 115 8.73 -1.78 -8.63
N GLN A 116 7.64 -2.02 -7.93
CA GLN A 116 7.17 -1.17 -6.83
C GLN A 116 6.66 -2.02 -5.67
N ILE A 117 6.92 -1.54 -4.45
CA ILE A 117 6.32 -2.09 -3.24
C ILE A 117 5.41 -1.02 -2.63
N PHE A 118 4.23 -1.43 -2.23
CA PHE A 118 3.32 -0.66 -1.39
C PHE A 118 3.48 -1.13 0.05
N LEU A 119 3.61 -0.20 0.96
CA LEU A 119 3.86 -0.40 2.37
C LEU A 119 2.73 0.27 3.14
N HIS A 120 2.07 -0.46 4.03
CA HIS A 120 0.87 0.03 4.70
C HIS A 120 0.97 -0.11 6.21
N TRP A 121 0.55 0.96 6.90
CA TRP A 121 0.45 1.01 8.35
C TRP A 121 -0.93 1.52 8.78
N ASN A 122 -1.31 1.12 9.96
CA ASN A 122 -2.45 1.69 10.69
C ASN A 122 -1.94 2.55 11.84
N GLN A 123 -2.66 3.61 12.15
CA GLN A 123 -2.36 4.40 13.34
C GLN A 123 -2.62 3.56 14.59
N ASP A 124 -1.67 3.57 15.51
CA ASP A 124 -1.89 3.04 16.87
C ASP A 124 -2.75 4.03 17.67
N SER A 125 -4.06 3.95 17.47
CA SER A 125 -4.98 4.76 18.26
C SER A 125 -5.35 4.01 19.53
N LYS A 126 -4.59 4.19 20.60
CA LYS A 126 -5.00 3.77 21.95
C LYS A 126 -6.35 4.38 22.39
N LYS A 127 -6.89 5.31 21.61
CA LYS A 127 -8.17 6.01 21.88
C LYS A 127 -9.33 5.55 21.00
N LYS A 128 -9.11 4.79 19.94
CA LYS A 128 -10.21 4.19 19.18
C LYS A 128 -10.24 2.70 19.48
N VAL A 129 -11.11 2.35 20.40
CA VAL A 129 -11.59 0.98 20.47
C VAL A 129 -12.11 0.64 19.09
N VAL A 130 -11.51 -0.37 18.43
CA VAL A 130 -11.99 -0.88 17.17
C VAL A 130 -13.43 -1.28 17.39
N THR A 131 -14.36 -0.44 16.96
CA THR A 131 -15.79 -0.77 17.06
C THR A 131 -16.08 -1.92 16.10
N GLY A 132 -17.16 -2.63 16.33
CA GLY A 132 -17.56 -3.70 15.43
C GLY A 132 -17.75 -3.27 13.97
N LYS A 133 -17.90 -1.95 13.72
CA LYS A 133 -18.01 -1.35 12.38
C LYS A 133 -16.66 -1.23 11.69
N ASP A 134 -15.59 -1.12 12.46
CA ASP A 134 -14.22 -0.94 11.96
C ASP A 134 -13.44 -2.26 11.92
N ASN A 135 -14.08 -3.37 12.31
CA ASN A 135 -13.48 -4.68 12.33
C ASN A 135 -14.01 -5.52 11.16
N PRO A 136 -13.16 -5.96 10.22
CA PRO A 136 -13.60 -6.77 9.08
C PRO A 136 -14.25 -8.08 9.48
N ALA A 137 -13.84 -8.65 10.59
CA ALA A 137 -14.48 -9.86 11.15
C ALA A 137 -15.94 -9.62 11.55
N LYS A 138 -16.37 -8.36 11.68
CA LYS A 138 -17.75 -7.97 11.99
C LYS A 138 -18.45 -7.28 10.83
N GLY A 139 -17.86 -7.28 9.63
CA GLY A 139 -18.49 -6.75 8.42
C GLY A 139 -18.59 -5.22 8.35
N GLY A 140 -17.75 -4.50 9.07
CA GLY A 140 -17.69 -3.03 9.01
C GLY A 140 -17.18 -2.52 7.67
N LYS A 141 -17.67 -1.35 7.24
CA LYS A 141 -17.22 -0.69 6.01
C LYS A 141 -15.83 -0.05 6.15
N HIS A 142 -15.47 0.38 7.34
CA HIS A 142 -14.24 1.08 7.66
C HIS A 142 -13.42 0.21 8.59
N THR A 143 -12.67 -0.65 8.01
CA THR A 143 -11.90 -1.65 8.71
C THR A 143 -10.43 -1.38 8.54
N LYS A 144 -9.74 -1.18 9.65
CA LYS A 144 -8.30 -1.08 9.70
C LYS A 144 -7.60 -2.41 9.48
N PHE A 145 -8.36 -3.47 9.65
CA PHE A 145 -7.90 -4.83 9.45
C PHE A 145 -8.76 -5.49 8.38
N ASP A 146 -8.22 -5.73 7.22
CA ASP A 146 -8.96 -6.25 6.06
C ASP A 146 -8.98 -7.78 5.96
N GLY A 147 -8.62 -8.45 7.04
CA GLY A 147 -8.59 -9.91 7.11
C GLY A 147 -7.39 -10.55 6.43
N ARG A 148 -6.42 -9.75 5.98
CA ARG A 148 -5.19 -10.29 5.40
C ARG A 148 -4.24 -10.71 6.49
N PRO A 149 -3.55 -11.83 6.30
CA PRO A 149 -2.54 -12.28 7.25
C PRO A 149 -1.34 -11.32 7.25
N PHE A 150 -0.73 -11.19 8.40
CA PHE A 150 0.56 -10.54 8.56
C PHE A 150 1.71 -11.51 8.26
N LEU A 151 2.91 -10.96 8.06
CA LEU A 151 4.16 -11.70 8.08
C LEU A 151 4.20 -12.88 7.08
N GLY A 152 4.18 -12.56 5.81
CA GLY A 152 4.49 -13.50 4.75
C GLY A 152 3.39 -14.48 4.37
N LEU A 153 2.23 -14.40 4.99
CA LEU A 153 1.11 -15.25 4.58
C LEU A 153 0.34 -14.63 3.43
N PRO A 154 0.07 -15.38 2.35
CA PRO A 154 -0.65 -14.85 1.20
C PRO A 154 -2.06 -14.39 1.56
N ALA A 155 -2.44 -13.19 1.13
CA ALA A 155 -3.76 -12.62 1.39
C ALA A 155 -4.92 -13.44 0.79
N TYR A 156 -4.64 -14.27 -0.21
CA TYR A 156 -5.62 -15.17 -0.83
C TYR A 156 -5.79 -16.51 -0.12
N TYR A 157 -5.03 -16.77 0.93
CA TYR A 157 -5.12 -18.01 1.68
C TYR A 157 -6.37 -18.02 2.56
N LYS A 158 -7.49 -18.30 1.92
CA LYS A 158 -8.77 -18.45 2.60
C LYS A 158 -8.79 -19.82 3.29
N GLY A 159 -8.83 -19.84 4.60
CA GLY A 159 -8.91 -21.08 5.37
C GLY A 159 -7.73 -21.34 6.30
N PHE A 160 -6.76 -20.41 6.34
CA PHE A 160 -5.76 -20.49 7.40
C PHE A 160 -6.43 -20.14 8.74
N THR A 161 -6.67 -21.13 9.53
CA THR A 161 -7.02 -20.98 10.94
C THR A 161 -5.77 -21.20 11.78
N LEU A 162 -5.40 -20.20 12.57
CA LEU A 162 -4.37 -20.41 13.56
C LEU A 162 -4.79 -21.58 14.46
N PRO A 163 -3.87 -22.49 14.83
CA PRO A 163 -4.16 -23.50 15.82
C PRO A 163 -4.70 -22.79 17.07
N LYS A 164 -5.84 -23.25 17.57
CA LYS A 164 -6.31 -22.81 18.89
C LYS A 164 -5.36 -23.42 19.91
N ASN A 165 -4.62 -22.58 20.61
CA ASN A 165 -3.88 -22.98 21.81
C ASN A 165 -4.85 -23.42 22.87
#